data_256ea2083443c61a4b64b32848752efa
#
_entry.id   256ea2083443c61a4b64b32848752efa
#
_cell.length_a   1.000
_cell.length_b   1.000
_cell.length_c   1.000
_cell.angle_alpha   90.00
_cell.angle_beta   90.00
_cell.angle_gamma   90.00
#
_symmetry.space_group_name_H-M   'P 1'
#
loop_
_entity.id
_entity.type
_entity.pdbx_description
1 polymer ?
#
loop_
_entity_poly.entity_id
_entity_poly.type
_entity_poly.pdbx_seq_one_letter_code
_entity_poly.pdbx_strand_id
1 'polypeptide(L)' 'MSKSARTRASLIPYPVIAAAVGGDPEAVSRVVRHYSGYIAALSTRTSYGPDGYPRPQVDEDLRGRLEAKLIISILDFDLS' A
#
# COMPACT_ATOMS: atom_id res chain seq x y z
N MET A 1 -23.03 13.28 3.86
CA MET A 1 -22.97 12.52 4.03
C MET A 1 -22.31 11.50 3.41
N SER A 2 -22.40 11.32 2.40
CA SER A 2 -21.76 10.26 1.75
C SER A 2 -20.25 10.38 1.70
N LYS A 3 -19.71 11.58 1.71
CA LYS A 3 -18.30 11.76 1.73
C LYS A 3 -17.67 11.14 2.95
N SER A 4 -18.26 11.37 4.09
CA SER A 4 -17.78 10.83 5.33
C SER A 4 -17.83 9.31 5.33
N ALA A 5 -18.92 8.74 4.84
CA ALA A 5 -19.07 7.30 4.80
C ALA A 5 -18.03 6.67 3.87
N ARG A 6 -17.77 7.31 2.74
CA ARG A 6 -16.81 6.80 1.79
C ARG A 6 -15.40 6.84 2.36
N THR A 7 -15.05 7.95 3.02
CA THR A 7 -13.75 8.08 3.66
C THR A 7 -13.57 7.01 4.72
N ARG A 8 -14.62 6.78 5.53
CA ARG A 8 -14.55 5.80 6.59
C ARG A 8 -14.35 4.39 6.03
N ALA A 9 -15.01 4.09 4.91
CA ALA A 9 -14.88 2.78 4.31
C ALA A 9 -13.47 2.51 3.77
N SER A 10 -12.74 3.57 3.40
CA SER A 10 -11.39 3.42 2.87
C SER A 10 -10.31 3.51 3.92
N LEU A 11 -10.67 3.74 5.19
CA LEU A 11 -9.69 3.85 6.26
C LEU A 11 -9.52 2.51 6.98
N ILE A 12 -8.29 2.30 7.46
CA ILE A 12 -8.00 1.13 8.27
C ILE A 12 -8.41 1.44 9.70
N PRO A 13 -9.13 0.55 10.39
CA PRO A 13 -9.50 0.81 11.79
C PRO A 13 -8.28 0.96 12.69
N TYR A 14 -8.38 1.84 13.67
CA TYR A 14 -7.27 2.10 14.59
C TYR A 14 -6.75 0.83 15.28
N PRO A 15 -7.60 -0.12 15.74
CA PRO A 15 -7.06 -1.32 16.38
C PRO A 15 -6.14 -2.12 15.46
N VAL A 16 -6.41 -2.12 14.16
CA VAL A 16 -5.54 -2.81 13.20
C VAL A 16 -4.21 -2.08 13.08
N ILE A 17 -4.25 -0.75 13.02
CA ILE A 17 -3.02 0.03 12.95
C ILE A 17 -2.19 -0.18 14.21
N ALA A 18 -2.81 -0.15 15.37
CA ALA A 18 -2.11 -0.35 16.64
C ALA A 18 -1.47 -1.73 16.71
N ALA A 19 -2.19 -2.76 16.25
CA ALA A 19 -1.65 -4.11 16.24
C ALA A 19 -0.49 -4.22 15.25
N ALA A 20 -0.58 -3.58 14.10
CA ALA A 20 0.49 -3.61 13.11
C ALA A 20 1.75 -2.93 13.66
N VAL A 21 1.58 -1.79 14.31
CA VAL A 21 2.70 -1.08 14.92
C VAL A 21 3.35 -1.94 16.02
N GLY A 22 2.54 -2.73 16.70
CA GLY A 22 3.03 -3.65 17.73
C GLY A 22 3.70 -4.90 17.16
N GLY A 23 3.73 -5.06 15.85
CA GLY A 23 4.42 -6.18 15.21
C GLY A 23 3.57 -7.39 14.89
N ASP A 24 2.24 -7.29 15.03
CA ASP A 24 1.35 -8.39 14.69
C ASP A 24 1.41 -8.65 13.19
N PRO A 25 1.92 -9.83 12.74
CA PRO A 25 2.11 -10.08 11.31
C PRO A 25 0.81 -10.00 10.50
N GLU A 26 -0.29 -10.43 11.10
CA GLU A 26 -1.57 -10.42 10.40
C GLU A 26 -2.05 -8.99 10.19
N ALA A 27 -1.89 -8.15 11.19
CA ALA A 27 -2.26 -6.73 11.07
C ALA A 27 -1.34 -6.01 10.08
N VAL A 28 -0.04 -6.30 10.11
CA VAL A 28 0.90 -5.72 9.15
C VAL A 28 0.50 -6.11 7.71
N SER A 29 0.17 -7.39 7.51
CA SER A 29 -0.27 -7.86 6.19
C SER A 29 -1.53 -7.14 5.74
N ARG A 30 -2.44 -6.88 6.66
CA ARG A 30 -3.69 -6.19 6.35
C ARG A 30 -3.44 -4.76 5.92
N VAL A 31 -2.51 -4.07 6.60
CA VAL A 31 -2.16 -2.70 6.24
C VAL A 31 -1.49 -2.68 4.86
N VAL A 32 -0.55 -3.59 4.63
CA VAL A 32 0.14 -3.67 3.34
C VAL A 32 -0.86 -3.94 2.21
N ARG A 33 -1.80 -4.83 2.45
CA ARG A 33 -2.82 -5.16 1.45
C ARG A 33 -3.71 -3.95 1.16
N HIS A 34 -4.02 -3.17 2.19
CA HIS A 34 -4.82 -1.97 2.01
C HIS A 34 -4.14 -0.97 1.08
N TYR A 35 -2.82 -0.85 1.17
CA TYR A 35 -2.07 0.09 0.36
C TYR A 35 -1.54 -0.52 -0.94
N SER A 36 -1.85 -1.79 -1.22
CA SER A 36 -1.27 -2.47 -2.38
C SER A 36 -1.65 -1.80 -3.70
N GLY A 37 -2.89 -1.32 -3.80
CA GLY A 37 -3.33 -0.61 -5.01
C GLY A 37 -2.57 0.69 -5.21
N TYR A 38 -2.36 1.42 -4.14
CA TYR A 38 -1.62 2.68 -4.19
C TYR A 38 -0.16 2.42 -4.57
N ILE A 39 0.45 1.41 -3.96
CA ILE A 39 1.83 1.05 -4.27
C ILE A 39 1.97 0.60 -5.72
N ALA A 40 1.00 -0.18 -6.20
CA ALA A 40 1.01 -0.61 -7.59
C ALA A 40 0.91 0.58 -8.53
N ALA A 41 0.07 1.56 -8.19
CA ALA A 41 -0.06 2.77 -9.00
C ALA A 41 1.24 3.56 -9.04
N LEU A 42 1.92 3.69 -7.91
CA LEU A 42 3.20 4.39 -7.84
C LEU A 42 4.30 3.64 -8.59
N SER A 43 4.15 2.33 -8.74
CA SER A 43 5.15 1.47 -9.39
C SER A 43 4.87 1.26 -10.85
N THR A 44 3.78 1.82 -11.37
CA THR A 44 3.40 1.61 -12.76
C THR A 44 4.24 2.50 -13.66
N ARG A 45 4.80 1.90 -14.70
CA ARG A 45 5.57 2.61 -15.72
C ARG A 45 4.95 2.36 -17.08
N THR A 46 5.19 3.28 -18.00
CA THR A 46 4.76 3.09 -19.37
C THR A 46 5.84 2.31 -20.11
N SER A 47 5.42 1.21 -20.72
CA SER A 47 6.30 0.36 -21.49
C SER A 47 5.78 0.34 -22.93
N TYR A 48 6.68 0.21 -23.89
CA TYR A 48 6.31 0.17 -25.30
C TYR A 48 6.56 -1.23 -25.85
N GLY A 49 5.50 -1.83 -26.37
CA GLY A 49 5.61 -3.15 -26.97
C GLY A 49 6.21 -3.13 -28.34
N PRO A 50 6.33 -4.30 -29.00
CA PRO A 50 6.86 -4.39 -30.36
C PRO A 50 6.04 -3.60 -31.37
N ASP A 51 4.76 -3.36 -31.06
CA ASP A 51 3.87 -2.58 -31.92
C ASP A 51 4.04 -1.06 -31.71
N GLY A 52 4.88 -0.65 -30.76
CA GLY A 52 5.12 0.75 -30.48
C GLY A 52 4.06 1.45 -29.65
N TYR A 53 3.05 0.72 -29.19
CA TYR A 53 1.99 1.32 -28.38
C TYR A 53 2.34 1.31 -26.92
N PRO A 54 2.02 2.40 -26.19
CA PRO A 54 2.32 2.46 -24.75
C PRO A 54 1.38 1.54 -23.97
N ARG A 55 1.94 0.87 -22.99
CA ARG A 55 1.18 -0.02 -22.09
C ARG A 55 1.61 0.20 -20.66
N PRO A 56 0.66 0.31 -19.73
CA PRO A 56 1.04 0.40 -18.32
C PRO A 56 1.54 -0.95 -17.83
N GLN A 57 2.59 -0.91 -17.04
CA GLN A 57 3.18 -2.13 -16.50
C GLN A 57 3.74 -1.85 -15.12
N VAL A 58 3.47 -2.73 -14.16
CA VAL A 58 3.98 -2.57 -12.81
C VAL A 58 5.45 -2.96 -12.79
N ASP A 59 6.27 -2.09 -12.22
CA ASP A 59 7.67 -2.38 -11.98
C ASP A 59 7.75 -3.17 -10.66
N GLU A 60 7.96 -4.48 -10.77
CA GLU A 60 7.92 -5.35 -9.60
C GLU A 60 9.05 -5.06 -8.62
N ASP A 61 10.18 -4.62 -9.12
CA ASP A 61 11.31 -4.27 -8.25
C ASP A 61 10.96 -3.03 -7.40
N LEU A 62 10.41 -2.02 -8.04
CA LEU A 62 10.00 -0.82 -7.33
C LEU A 62 8.87 -1.12 -6.36
N ARG A 63 7.91 -1.95 -6.78
CA ARG A 63 6.81 -2.33 -5.91
C ARG A 63 7.32 -3.03 -4.66
N GLY A 64 8.25 -3.96 -4.81
CA GLY A 64 8.83 -4.65 -3.68
C GLY A 64 9.54 -3.70 -2.72
N ARG A 65 10.25 -2.73 -3.26
CA ARG A 65 10.93 -1.72 -2.44
C ARG A 65 9.94 -0.86 -1.67
N LEU A 66 8.86 -0.46 -2.30
CA LEU A 66 7.85 0.36 -1.64
C LEU A 66 7.13 -0.42 -0.55
N GLU A 67 6.85 -1.70 -0.80
CA GLU A 67 6.24 -2.54 0.22
C GLU A 67 7.17 -2.71 1.42
N ALA A 68 8.43 -2.93 1.17
CA ALA A 68 9.42 -3.07 2.25
C ALA A 68 9.50 -1.78 3.06
N LYS A 69 9.52 -0.64 2.40
CA LYS A 69 9.55 0.64 3.09
C LYS A 69 8.32 0.85 3.94
N LEU A 70 7.16 0.44 3.43
CA LEU A 70 5.93 0.56 4.18
C LEU A 70 5.98 -0.29 5.45
N ILE A 71 6.44 -1.53 5.34
CA ILE A 71 6.55 -2.42 6.48
C ILE A 71 7.50 -1.84 7.52
N ILE A 72 8.65 -1.37 7.09
CA ILE A 72 9.62 -0.76 7.99
C ILE A 72 9.01 0.45 8.68
N SER A 73 8.29 1.28 7.94
CA SER A 73 7.65 2.45 8.51
C SER A 73 6.61 2.10 9.55
N ILE A 74 5.84 1.04 9.31
CA ILE A 74 4.83 0.58 10.27
C ILE A 74 5.50 0.16 11.56
N LEU A 75 6.54 -0.67 11.46
CA LEU A 75 7.20 -1.21 12.64
C LEU A 75 7.97 -0.16 13.41
N ASP A 76 8.35 0.92 12.73
CA ASP A 76 9.10 2.01 13.35
C ASP A 76 8.19 3.14 13.83
N PHE A 77 6.91 3.02 13.61
CA PHE A 77 5.96 4.07 13.95
C PHE A 77 5.70 4.11 15.45
N ASP A 78 5.64 5.29 16.00
CA ASP A 78 5.40 5.49 17.43
C ASP A 78 4.02 6.12 17.63
N LEU A 79 3.16 5.40 18.31
CA LEU A 79 1.79 5.86 18.60
C LEU A 79 1.67 6.63 19.92
N SER A 80 2.72 6.70 20.69
CA SER A 80 2.67 7.38 22.00
C SER A 80 2.64 8.90 21.92
#